data_738cfcbb3585241294840316dfa068c2
#
_entry.id   738cfcbb3585241294840316dfa068c2
#
_cell.length_a   1.000
_cell.length_b   1.000
_cell.length_c   1.000
_cell.angle_alpha   90.00
_cell.angle_beta   90.00
_cell.angle_gamma   90.00
#
_symmetry.space_group_name_H-M   'P 1'
#
loop_
_entity.id
_entity.type
_entity.pdbx_description
1 polymer ?
#
loop_
_entity_poly.entity_id
_entity_poly.type
_entity_poly.pdbx_seq_one_letter_code
_entity_poly.pdbx_strand_id
1 'polypeptide(L)'
;MIRRVRKLWNIFLTLAAFAILATVLVTPTSLDAQNAPPKNLKVLTPENYMAQMQTFPGALGVESQGGCNFCHEADRSLDTKPTKVKARQMIEMVADINAKFGDGKVHVTCWTCHLGSTTPEIVRIPKL
;
A
#
# COMPACT_ATOMS: atom_id res chain seq x y z
N MET A 1 -44.13 -25.08 40.41
CA MET A 1 -44.10 -24.27 39.15
C MET A 1 -42.78 -23.57 38.92
N ILE A 2 -42.12 -22.98 39.89
CA ILE A 2 -40.88 -22.20 39.81
C ILE A 2 -39.67 -23.00 39.31
N ARG A 3 -39.52 -24.30 39.66
CA ARG A 3 -38.37 -25.16 39.23
C ARG A 3 -38.35 -25.42 37.71
N ARG A 4 -39.52 -25.50 37.06
CA ARG A 4 -39.58 -25.73 35.60
C ARG A 4 -39.17 -24.47 34.81
N VAL A 5 -39.55 -23.30 35.30
CA VAL A 5 -39.20 -22.02 34.69
C VAL A 5 -37.68 -21.77 34.75
N ARG A 6 -37.03 -22.07 35.87
CA ARG A 6 -35.57 -21.98 36.02
C ARG A 6 -34.80 -22.91 35.08
N LYS A 7 -35.30 -24.12 34.85
CA LYS A 7 -34.66 -25.05 33.90
C LYS A 7 -34.76 -24.54 32.45
N LEU A 8 -35.90 -24.05 32.05
CA LEU A 8 -36.10 -23.48 30.72
C LEU A 8 -35.22 -22.23 30.50
N TRP A 9 -35.12 -21.35 31.52
CA TRP A 9 -34.29 -20.18 31.50
C TRP A 9 -32.80 -20.50 31.32
N ASN A 10 -32.30 -21.50 32.03
CA ASN A 10 -30.92 -21.93 31.89
C ASN A 10 -30.60 -22.56 30.51
N ILE A 11 -31.55 -23.28 29.93
CA ILE A 11 -31.40 -23.86 28.57
C ILE A 11 -31.36 -22.73 27.52
N PHE A 12 -32.20 -21.69 27.67
CA PHE A 12 -32.15 -20.53 26.77
C PHE A 12 -30.85 -19.74 26.87
N LEU A 13 -30.31 -19.55 28.08
CA LEU A 13 -29.02 -18.88 28.29
C LEU A 13 -27.85 -19.65 27.70
N THR A 14 -27.84 -20.98 27.81
CA THR A 14 -26.77 -21.82 27.22
C THR A 14 -26.84 -21.87 25.71
N LEU A 15 -28.01 -21.93 25.10
CA LEU A 15 -28.21 -21.88 23.67
C LEU A 15 -27.84 -20.50 23.07
N ALA A 16 -28.15 -19.41 23.75
CA ALA A 16 -27.78 -18.07 23.35
C ALA A 16 -26.25 -17.86 23.41
N ALA A 17 -25.58 -18.38 24.45
CA ALA A 17 -24.12 -18.34 24.57
C ALA A 17 -23.40 -19.15 23.45
N PHE A 18 -23.98 -20.29 23.07
CA PHE A 18 -23.43 -21.11 21.97
C PHE A 18 -23.61 -20.43 20.59
N ALA A 19 -24.75 -19.76 20.37
CA ALA A 19 -24.99 -19.02 19.13
C ALA A 19 -24.02 -17.84 18.95
N ILE A 20 -23.69 -17.12 20.03
CA ILE A 20 -22.73 -16.00 19.98
C ILE A 20 -21.31 -16.53 19.74
N LEU A 21 -20.93 -17.67 20.30
CA LEU A 21 -19.61 -18.26 20.08
C LEU A 21 -19.42 -18.75 18.63
N ALA A 22 -20.48 -19.26 18.00
CA ALA A 22 -20.44 -19.72 16.61
C ALA A 22 -20.31 -18.58 15.60
N THR A 23 -20.81 -17.39 15.88
CA THR A 23 -20.70 -16.23 14.98
C THR A 23 -19.31 -15.58 14.99
N VAL A 24 -18.53 -15.74 16.05
CA VAL A 24 -17.15 -15.23 16.13
C VAL A 24 -16.16 -16.04 15.29
N LEU A 25 -16.48 -17.32 15.00
CA LEU A 25 -15.59 -18.23 14.28
C LEU A 25 -15.69 -18.13 12.73
N VAL A 26 -16.59 -17.31 12.19
CA VAL A 26 -16.85 -17.23 10.73
C VAL A 26 -16.51 -15.84 10.14
N THR A 27 -15.80 -14.99 10.88
CA THR A 27 -15.23 -13.81 10.22
C THR A 27 -14.03 -14.27 9.39
N PRO A 28 -14.05 -14.14 8.05
CA PRO A 28 -12.86 -14.39 7.25
C PRO A 28 -11.78 -13.46 7.78
N THR A 29 -10.72 -14.05 8.30
CA THR A 29 -9.59 -13.29 8.81
C THR A 29 -9.06 -12.44 7.67
N SER A 30 -8.93 -11.15 7.89
CA SER A 30 -8.41 -10.15 6.94
C SER A 30 -6.95 -10.43 6.47
N LEU A 31 -6.38 -11.58 6.81
CA LEU A 31 -5.06 -12.05 6.39
C LEU A 31 -5.01 -12.39 4.89
N ASP A 32 -6.10 -12.87 4.29
CA ASP A 32 -6.14 -13.17 2.86
C ASP A 32 -6.12 -11.90 1.99
N ALA A 33 -6.68 -10.80 2.50
CA ALA A 33 -6.66 -9.53 1.77
C ALA A 33 -5.25 -8.89 1.73
N GLN A 34 -4.40 -9.20 2.70
CA GLN A 34 -3.01 -8.71 2.75
C GLN A 34 -2.07 -9.51 1.86
N ASN A 35 -2.39 -10.77 1.57
CA ASN A 35 -1.59 -11.68 0.75
C ASN A 35 -2.06 -11.76 -0.71
N ALA A 36 -3.15 -11.08 -1.07
CA ALA A 36 -3.59 -11.03 -2.46
C ALA A 36 -2.51 -10.37 -3.33
N PRO A 37 -2.16 -10.96 -4.49
CA PRO A 37 -1.17 -10.37 -5.37
C PRO A 37 -1.63 -8.99 -5.81
N PRO A 38 -0.70 -8.02 -5.92
CA PRO A 38 -1.05 -6.68 -6.32
C PRO A 38 -1.62 -6.67 -7.74
N LYS A 39 -2.74 -5.97 -7.92
CA LYS A 39 -3.37 -5.79 -9.22
C LYS A 39 -2.73 -4.62 -9.95
N ASN A 40 -2.58 -4.74 -11.28
CA ASN A 40 -2.14 -3.65 -12.16
C ASN A 40 -0.70 -3.16 -11.89
N LEU A 41 0.22 -4.09 -11.55
CA LEU A 41 1.66 -3.81 -11.62
C LEU A 41 2.08 -3.65 -13.09
N LYS A 42 2.74 -2.53 -13.42
CA LYS A 42 3.22 -2.25 -14.78
C LYS A 42 4.73 -2.06 -14.85
N VAL A 43 5.31 -1.44 -13.83
CA VAL A 43 6.73 -1.04 -13.82
C VAL A 43 7.52 -1.60 -12.63
N LEU A 44 6.83 -2.15 -11.64
CA LEU A 44 7.42 -2.83 -10.49
C LEU A 44 7.08 -4.31 -10.52
N THR A 45 7.90 -5.14 -9.89
CA THR A 45 7.68 -6.58 -9.80
C THR A 45 6.98 -6.94 -8.48
N PRO A 46 6.33 -8.13 -8.39
CA PRO A 46 5.75 -8.59 -7.14
C PRO A 46 6.73 -8.65 -5.97
N GLU A 47 8.01 -8.86 -6.26
CA GLU A 47 9.06 -9.02 -5.25
C GLU A 47 9.53 -7.68 -4.68
N ASN A 48 9.49 -6.60 -5.48
CA ASN A 48 10.09 -5.33 -5.08
C ASN A 48 9.09 -4.19 -4.85
N TYR A 49 7.82 -4.33 -5.28
CA TYR A 49 6.88 -3.21 -5.26
C TYR A 49 6.66 -2.62 -3.88
N MET A 50 6.56 -3.46 -2.85
CA MET A 50 6.28 -2.98 -1.49
C MET A 50 7.45 -2.18 -0.92
N ALA A 51 8.67 -2.68 -1.08
CA ALA A 51 9.88 -1.98 -0.64
C ALA A 51 10.03 -0.64 -1.36
N GLN A 52 9.78 -0.60 -2.66
CA GLN A 52 9.82 0.63 -3.45
C GLN A 52 8.72 1.63 -3.03
N MET A 53 7.46 1.17 -2.86
CA MET A 53 6.34 2.03 -2.45
C MET A 53 6.57 2.70 -1.10
N GLN A 54 7.27 2.06 -0.16
CA GLN A 54 7.59 2.63 1.14
C GLN A 54 8.58 3.81 1.07
N THR A 55 9.40 3.88 0.03
CA THR A 55 10.40 4.95 -0.12
C THR A 55 9.82 6.22 -0.78
N PHE A 56 8.76 6.10 -1.57
CA PHE A 56 8.26 7.20 -2.40
C PHE A 56 7.72 8.39 -1.60
N PRO A 57 6.93 8.21 -0.51
CA PRO A 57 6.41 9.35 0.24
C PRO A 57 7.53 10.26 0.77
N GLY A 58 8.57 9.68 1.37
CA GLY A 58 9.72 10.44 1.86
C GLY A 58 10.51 11.08 0.72
N ALA A 59 10.80 10.32 -0.33
CA ALA A 59 11.58 10.83 -1.46
C ALA A 59 10.90 12.01 -2.19
N LEU A 60 9.56 12.06 -2.18
CA LEU A 60 8.76 13.10 -2.82
C LEU A 60 8.22 14.16 -1.85
N GLY A 61 8.41 13.99 -0.53
CA GLY A 61 7.90 14.92 0.49
C GLY A 61 6.37 14.99 0.56
N VAL A 62 5.66 13.90 0.22
CA VAL A 62 4.20 13.87 0.18
C VAL A 62 3.55 13.26 1.42
N GLU A 63 4.31 12.97 2.46
CA GLU A 63 3.82 12.36 3.70
C GLU A 63 2.71 13.22 4.33
N SER A 64 2.90 14.53 4.41
CA SER A 64 1.89 15.48 4.91
C SER A 64 0.79 15.80 3.89
N GLN A 65 0.94 15.40 2.63
CA GLN A 65 0.00 15.65 1.53
C GLN A 65 -0.88 14.43 1.23
N GLY A 66 -1.06 13.52 2.19
CA GLY A 66 -1.86 12.31 2.06
C GLY A 66 -1.05 11.03 1.84
N GLY A 67 0.29 11.10 1.81
CA GLY A 67 1.17 9.95 1.71
C GLY A 67 0.83 9.05 0.52
N CYS A 68 0.46 7.80 0.79
CA CYS A 68 0.06 6.85 -0.27
C CYS A 68 -1.12 7.35 -1.12
N ASN A 69 -2.05 8.12 -0.53
CA ASN A 69 -3.22 8.62 -1.22
C ASN A 69 -2.91 9.79 -2.17
N PHE A 70 -1.70 10.34 -2.13
CA PHE A 70 -1.25 11.30 -3.13
C PHE A 70 -1.25 10.71 -4.55
N CYS A 71 -0.86 9.43 -4.67
CA CYS A 71 -0.82 8.71 -5.95
C CYS A 71 -1.93 7.66 -6.10
N HIS A 72 -2.53 7.18 -5.01
CA HIS A 72 -3.48 6.08 -5.06
C HIS A 72 -4.89 6.50 -4.62
N GLU A 73 -5.89 5.84 -5.21
CA GLU A 73 -7.25 5.78 -4.70
C GLU A 73 -7.37 4.68 -3.61
N ALA A 74 -8.56 4.53 -3.02
CA ALA A 74 -8.86 3.42 -2.12
C ALA A 74 -8.60 2.06 -2.80
N ASP A 75 -9.08 1.89 -4.03
CA ASP A 75 -8.62 0.79 -4.91
C ASP A 75 -7.30 1.19 -5.56
N ARG A 76 -6.21 0.66 -5.04
CA ARG A 76 -4.85 0.96 -5.49
C ARG A 76 -4.54 0.47 -6.91
N SER A 77 -5.40 -0.35 -7.52
CA SER A 77 -5.24 -0.81 -8.90
C SER A 77 -5.64 0.25 -9.93
N LEU A 78 -6.47 1.22 -9.57
CA LEU A 78 -6.97 2.24 -10.49
C LEU A 78 -5.85 3.20 -10.94
N ASP A 79 -5.94 3.63 -12.19
CA ASP A 79 -5.02 4.59 -12.83
C ASP A 79 -5.68 5.97 -13.04
N THR A 80 -6.67 6.31 -12.23
CA THR A 80 -7.43 7.55 -12.33
C THR A 80 -6.63 8.78 -11.91
N LYS A 81 -5.61 8.61 -11.04
CA LYS A 81 -4.77 9.73 -10.60
C LYS A 81 -3.61 9.99 -11.56
N PRO A 82 -3.49 11.21 -12.12
CA PRO A 82 -2.36 11.59 -12.98
C PRO A 82 -1.00 11.45 -12.29
N THR A 83 -0.95 11.66 -10.97
CA THR A 83 0.26 11.50 -10.15
C THR A 83 0.77 10.06 -10.18
N LYS A 84 -0.11 9.05 -10.15
CA LYS A 84 0.27 7.64 -10.28
C LYS A 84 0.85 7.33 -11.66
N VAL A 85 0.24 7.85 -12.71
CA VAL A 85 0.73 7.67 -14.10
C VAL A 85 2.10 8.32 -14.26
N LYS A 86 2.26 9.55 -13.74
CA LYS A 86 3.55 10.26 -13.76
C LYS A 86 4.62 9.52 -12.98
N ALA A 87 4.29 8.96 -11.80
CA ALA A 87 5.24 8.19 -11.00
C ALA A 87 5.78 6.97 -11.77
N ARG A 88 4.95 6.26 -12.54
CA ARG A 88 5.43 5.15 -13.39
C ARG A 88 6.48 5.60 -14.41
N GLN A 89 6.25 6.72 -15.09
CA GLN A 89 7.23 7.28 -16.03
C GLN A 89 8.56 7.62 -15.34
N MET A 90 8.51 8.12 -14.09
CA MET A 90 9.72 8.40 -13.32
C MET A 90 10.43 7.13 -12.88
N ILE A 91 9.70 6.07 -12.51
CA ILE A 91 10.27 4.76 -12.15
C ILE A 91 11.01 4.16 -13.36
N GLU A 92 10.39 4.19 -14.54
CA GLU A 92 11.02 3.73 -15.80
C GLU A 92 12.30 4.54 -16.09
N MET A 93 12.24 5.86 -15.98
CA MET A 93 13.41 6.72 -16.19
C MET A 93 14.56 6.40 -15.22
N VAL A 94 14.26 6.16 -13.93
CA VAL A 94 15.27 5.77 -12.94
C VAL A 94 15.87 4.42 -13.30
N ALA A 95 15.06 3.45 -13.73
CA ALA A 95 15.53 2.15 -14.18
C ALA A 95 16.46 2.26 -15.39
N ASP A 96 16.08 3.07 -16.37
CA ASP A 96 16.90 3.33 -17.59
C ASP A 96 18.24 3.99 -17.27
N ILE A 97 18.26 4.95 -16.32
CA ILE A 97 19.50 5.58 -15.87
C ILE A 97 20.40 4.55 -15.20
N ASN A 98 19.87 3.75 -14.27
CA ASN A 98 20.67 2.72 -13.57
C ASN A 98 21.19 1.66 -14.54
N ALA A 99 20.42 1.28 -15.55
CA ALA A 99 20.86 0.31 -16.57
C ALA A 99 22.08 0.77 -17.36
N LYS A 100 22.31 2.09 -17.51
CA LYS A 100 23.46 2.64 -18.24
C LYS A 100 24.79 2.41 -17.56
N PHE A 101 24.81 2.12 -16.26
CA PHE A 101 26.04 1.81 -15.53
C PHE A 101 26.56 0.39 -15.80
N GLY A 102 25.68 -0.55 -16.20
CA GLY A 102 26.04 -1.89 -16.63
C GLY A 102 26.55 -2.84 -15.53
N ASP A 103 26.60 -2.40 -14.27
CA ASP A 103 27.13 -3.19 -13.14
C ASP A 103 26.01 -3.82 -12.27
N GLY A 104 24.73 -3.63 -12.63
CA GLY A 104 23.57 -4.14 -11.92
C GLY A 104 23.29 -3.51 -10.57
N LYS A 105 23.96 -2.40 -10.22
CA LYS A 105 23.78 -1.70 -8.95
C LYS A 105 22.83 -0.52 -9.11
N VAL A 106 22.29 -0.06 -7.97
CA VAL A 106 21.48 1.16 -7.90
C VAL A 106 22.40 2.35 -7.66
N HIS A 107 22.47 3.26 -8.62
CA HIS A 107 23.25 4.51 -8.57
C HIS A 107 22.37 5.72 -8.31
N VAL A 108 21.15 5.72 -8.84
CA VAL A 108 20.19 6.81 -8.63
C VAL A 108 18.86 6.24 -8.15
N THR A 109 18.18 7.02 -7.33
CA THR A 109 16.84 6.75 -6.81
C THR A 109 15.95 7.96 -7.00
N CYS A 110 14.67 7.88 -6.64
CA CYS A 110 13.77 9.02 -6.63
C CYS A 110 14.33 10.17 -5.76
N TRP A 111 14.93 9.82 -4.61
CA TRP A 111 15.55 10.79 -3.71
C TRP A 111 16.67 11.58 -4.37
N THR A 112 17.45 10.97 -5.25
CA THR A 112 18.60 11.62 -5.90
C THR A 112 18.20 12.90 -6.65
N CYS A 113 17.00 12.94 -7.22
CA CYS A 113 16.51 14.11 -7.95
C CYS A 113 15.50 14.92 -7.14
N HIS A 114 14.68 14.28 -6.31
CA HIS A 114 13.54 14.91 -5.66
C HIS A 114 13.86 15.51 -4.29
N LEU A 115 14.79 14.93 -3.53
CA LEU A 115 15.26 15.47 -2.23
C LEU A 115 14.11 15.85 -1.26
N GLY A 116 13.03 15.08 -1.24
CA GLY A 116 11.85 15.36 -0.41
C GLY A 116 10.89 16.39 -1.02
N SER A 117 10.91 16.61 -2.34
CA SER A 117 9.98 17.49 -3.05
C SER A 117 9.38 16.81 -4.29
N THR A 118 8.11 17.08 -4.58
CA THR A 118 7.47 16.60 -5.83
C THR A 118 8.07 17.22 -7.08
N THR A 119 8.71 18.37 -6.96
CA THR A 119 9.40 19.07 -8.05
C THR A 119 10.90 19.05 -7.77
N PRO A 120 11.71 18.39 -8.59
CA PRO A 120 13.17 18.46 -8.47
C PRO A 120 13.66 19.90 -8.53
N GLU A 121 14.62 20.24 -7.68
CA GLU A 121 15.25 21.53 -7.72
C GLU A 121 16.14 21.65 -8.97
N ILE A 122 15.91 22.67 -9.78
CA ILE A 122 16.71 22.94 -10.97
C ILE A 122 17.76 23.99 -10.61
N VAL A 123 18.97 23.54 -10.32
CA VAL A 123 20.11 24.44 -10.19
C VAL A 123 20.51 24.92 -11.58
N ARG A 124 20.38 26.22 -11.84
CA ARG A 124 20.90 26.80 -13.07
C ARG A 124 22.43 26.76 -13.00
N ILE A 125 23.04 25.89 -13.79
CA ILE A 125 24.48 25.93 -14.00
C ILE A 125 24.76 27.21 -14.81
N PRO A 126 25.59 28.14 -14.31
CA PRO A 126 26.02 29.29 -15.12
C PRO A 126 26.63 28.77 -16.43
N LYS A 127 26.26 29.35 -17.55
CA LYS A 127 26.96 29.03 -18.82
C LYS A 127 28.43 29.35 -18.62
N LEU A 128 29.28 28.33 -18.77
CA LEU A 128 30.73 28.48 -18.85
C LEU A 128 31.10 29.30 -20.11
#